data_68d1bb98a4d34223d6eef5d3cc1a47f1
#
_entry.id   68d1bb98a4d34223d6eef5d3cc1a47f1
#
_cell.length_a   1.000
_cell.length_b   1.000
_cell.length_c   1.000
_cell.angle_alpha   90.00
_cell.angle_beta   90.00
_cell.angle_gamma   90.00
#
_symmetry.space_group_name_H-M   'P 1'
#
loop_
_entity.id
_entity.type
_entity.pdbx_description
1 polymer ?
#
loop_
_entity_poly.entity_id
_entity_poly.type
_entity_poly.pdbx_seq_one_letter_code
_entity_poly.pdbx_strand_id
1 'polypeptide(L)'
;MILKMKQRVFSALVLAAIFFAAGACTKVQDASILQLKSISATSFSSEGGLGSAEIEANVPFAAESSAPEWLRVSAAKSSVLFNVFSYTGDSERTAVVTVRAEGVEAVSFTVTQSAFHGIIVSESNLSFSDTEKQLQSLVKCTSDYEVTIPENPESIFSFTKSESGVTFAVSRAQSRKAFSGRACITPADGSIEPVYINLSLPKKSDWYYLLGTWKVTRNTDAGADKSDFVFASQTPLEAFAVSLQKGELATRPFSASYADGKVRIGIQGFNVDADANKYYSIHFNGPSKSNPTGWFIFSTPGSCAWEAEPVFDESSHTITLAFQKLTLDGNSVPASLNIWWSKDRYFGFTQKIVSYEELVLTKEYTE
;
A
#
# COMPACT_ATOMS: atom_id res chain seq x y z
N MET A 1 52.52 39.04 13.70
CA MET A 1 53.96 39.28 13.37
C MET A 1 53.94 39.58 11.86
N ILE A 2 53.88 40.88 11.52
CA ILE A 2 55.02 41.65 11.06
C ILE A 2 55.47 41.10 9.65
N LEU A 3 55.55 41.81 8.56
CA LEU A 3 55.67 43.23 8.22
C LEU A 3 55.66 43.33 6.67
N LYS A 4 54.90 44.26 6.12
CA LYS A 4 55.39 45.49 5.43
C LYS A 4 56.04 45.32 4.04
N MET A 5 55.37 45.91 3.06
CA MET A 5 55.67 47.24 2.44
C MET A 5 56.90 47.24 1.49
N LYS A 6 56.85 47.77 0.33
CA LYS A 6 56.80 49.14 -0.22
C LYS A 6 57.01 49.05 -1.73
N GLN A 7 56.22 49.64 -2.62
CA GLN A 7 56.28 51.06 -3.05
C GLN A 7 57.50 51.47 -3.92
N ARG A 8 57.23 51.98 -5.08
CA ARG A 8 57.64 53.15 -5.81
C ARG A 8 58.13 52.90 -7.28
N VAL A 9 57.54 53.44 -8.27
CA VAL A 9 57.30 54.81 -8.78
C VAL A 9 58.41 55.26 -9.81
N PHE A 10 57.94 56.00 -10.86
CA PHE A 10 58.60 56.86 -11.83
C PHE A 10 59.17 56.18 -13.06
N SER A 11 59.15 56.70 -14.23
CA SER A 11 58.62 57.91 -14.89
C SER A 11 58.98 57.89 -16.35
N ALA A 12 58.12 58.49 -17.08
CA ALA A 12 58.41 59.52 -18.18
C ALA A 12 58.59 59.07 -19.61
N LEU A 13 57.63 59.52 -20.38
CA LEU A 13 57.70 60.26 -21.63
C LEU A 13 58.78 59.86 -22.67
N VAL A 14 58.34 59.56 -23.90
CA VAL A 14 58.71 60.27 -25.12
C VAL A 14 57.61 60.10 -26.20
N LEU A 15 57.20 61.22 -26.77
CA LEU A 15 56.29 61.40 -27.89
C LEU A 15 56.87 60.76 -29.17
N ALA A 16 56.01 60.04 -29.92
CA ALA A 16 56.13 59.96 -31.39
C ALA A 16 54.70 59.81 -31.97
N ALA A 17 54.24 60.87 -32.55
CA ALA A 17 53.05 60.90 -33.36
C ALA A 17 53.31 60.17 -34.68
N ILE A 18 52.58 59.06 -34.87
CA ILE A 18 52.46 58.50 -36.23
C ILE A 18 50.93 58.49 -36.50
N PHE A 19 50.49 59.39 -37.38
CA PHE A 19 49.22 59.34 -38.03
C PHE A 19 49.10 58.04 -38.83
N PHE A 20 48.32 57.06 -38.31
CA PHE A 20 47.73 56.06 -39.15
C PHE A 20 46.26 56.38 -39.22
N ALA A 21 45.75 56.78 -40.33
CA ALA A 21 44.38 56.80 -40.71
C ALA A 21 43.91 55.32 -40.74
N ALA A 22 43.47 54.79 -39.60
CA ALA A 22 42.72 53.57 -39.57
C ALA A 22 41.28 53.94 -40.00
N GLY A 23 40.92 53.53 -41.20
CA GLY A 23 39.52 53.57 -41.61
C GLY A 23 38.67 52.97 -40.58
N ALA A 24 37.83 53.75 -39.95
CA ALA A 24 36.77 53.27 -39.09
C ALA A 24 35.80 52.43 -39.96
N CYS A 25 36.06 51.16 -40.02
CA CYS A 25 35.01 50.18 -40.41
C CYS A 25 33.98 50.25 -39.32
N THR A 26 33.04 51.15 -39.41
CA THR A 26 31.82 51.10 -38.64
C THR A 26 31.15 49.77 -39.04
N LYS A 27 31.30 48.72 -38.20
CA LYS A 27 30.41 47.60 -38.28
C LYS A 27 29.01 48.20 -38.15
N VAL A 28 28.24 48.15 -39.20
CA VAL A 28 26.78 48.36 -39.11
C VAL A 28 26.32 47.32 -38.15
N GLN A 29 26.01 47.73 -36.95
CA GLN A 29 25.45 46.84 -35.95
C GLN A 29 24.04 46.55 -36.45
N ASP A 30 23.86 45.33 -36.96
CA ASP A 30 22.55 44.91 -37.40
C ASP A 30 21.56 45.19 -36.27
N ALA A 31 20.44 45.82 -36.59
CA ALA A 31 19.42 46.14 -35.60
C ALA A 31 19.00 44.85 -34.87
N SER A 32 18.93 44.92 -33.53
CA SER A 32 18.47 43.79 -32.73
C SER A 32 17.03 43.47 -33.12
N ILE A 33 16.75 42.20 -33.36
CA ILE A 33 15.47 41.69 -33.81
C ILE A 33 14.89 40.79 -32.71
N LEU A 34 13.63 40.96 -32.34
CA LEU A 34 12.85 40.08 -31.56
C LEU A 34 11.41 40.08 -32.10
N GLN A 35 10.98 39.00 -32.73
CA GLN A 35 9.66 38.91 -33.35
C GLN A 35 9.04 37.54 -33.10
N LEU A 36 7.73 37.53 -32.82
CA LEU A 36 6.91 36.33 -32.75
C LEU A 36 6.49 35.94 -34.19
N LYS A 37 6.88 34.76 -34.64
CA LYS A 37 6.54 34.26 -36.00
C LYS A 37 5.28 33.44 -36.02
N SER A 38 5.21 32.48 -35.12
CA SER A 38 4.04 31.56 -35.05
C SER A 38 3.86 31.03 -33.63
N ILE A 39 2.65 30.56 -33.34
CA ILE A 39 2.32 29.90 -32.09
C ILE A 39 1.55 28.64 -32.44
N SER A 40 1.94 27.50 -31.86
CA SER A 40 1.29 26.22 -32.12
C SER A 40 -0.13 26.14 -31.59
N ALA A 41 -0.39 26.71 -30.41
CA ALA A 41 -1.69 26.83 -29.78
C ALA A 41 -1.71 27.95 -28.73
N THR A 42 -2.81 28.68 -28.63
CA THR A 42 -3.05 29.69 -27.60
C THR A 42 -4.24 29.35 -26.72
N SER A 43 -5.03 28.35 -27.11
CA SER A 43 -6.21 27.90 -26.35
C SER A 43 -6.06 26.43 -26.00
N PHE A 44 -6.29 26.09 -24.76
CA PHE A 44 -6.16 24.76 -24.20
C PHE A 44 -7.47 24.36 -23.49
N SER A 45 -7.77 23.07 -23.52
CA SER A 45 -8.81 22.50 -22.67
C SER A 45 -8.37 22.50 -21.20
N SER A 46 -9.28 22.14 -20.33
CA SER A 46 -8.97 21.95 -18.89
C SER A 46 -7.88 20.90 -18.62
N GLU A 47 -7.64 19.98 -19.53
CA GLU A 47 -6.56 18.98 -19.40
C GLU A 47 -5.16 19.59 -19.56
N GLY A 48 -5.08 20.78 -20.19
CA GLY A 48 -3.82 21.44 -20.47
C GLY A 48 -3.11 20.86 -21.69
N GLY A 49 -1.76 20.93 -21.69
CA GLY A 49 -0.94 20.41 -22.79
C GLY A 49 0.31 21.19 -23.03
N LEU A 50 1.02 20.81 -24.09
CA LEU A 50 2.26 21.44 -24.53
C LEU A 50 2.01 22.36 -25.70
N GLY A 51 2.68 23.52 -25.71
CA GLY A 51 2.70 24.45 -26.82
C GLY A 51 4.08 25.00 -27.08
N SER A 52 4.24 25.65 -28.24
CA SER A 52 5.45 26.34 -28.63
C SER A 52 5.16 27.62 -29.42
N ALA A 53 6.00 28.61 -29.26
CA ALA A 53 6.03 29.80 -30.09
C ALA A 53 7.38 29.93 -30.77
N GLU A 54 7.37 30.15 -32.07
CA GLU A 54 8.59 30.38 -32.85
C GLU A 54 8.99 31.86 -32.75
N ILE A 55 10.23 32.10 -32.39
CA ILE A 55 10.82 33.44 -32.19
C ILE A 55 11.93 33.65 -33.18
N GLU A 56 11.82 34.72 -33.97
CA GLU A 56 12.94 35.23 -34.72
C GLU A 56 13.71 36.26 -33.88
N ALA A 57 14.91 35.92 -33.50
CA ALA A 57 15.78 36.80 -32.74
C ALA A 57 17.27 36.65 -33.19
N ASN A 58 17.96 37.76 -33.26
CA ASN A 58 19.42 37.78 -33.51
C ASN A 58 20.20 38.08 -32.20
N VAL A 59 19.49 38.18 -31.07
CA VAL A 59 20.03 38.40 -29.73
C VAL A 59 19.45 37.35 -28.75
N PRO A 60 20.15 37.02 -27.67
CA PRO A 60 19.59 36.14 -26.64
C PRO A 60 18.31 36.73 -26.04
N PHE A 61 17.35 35.86 -25.79
CA PHE A 61 16.10 36.26 -25.19
C PHE A 61 15.71 35.36 -24.03
N ALA A 62 14.83 35.85 -23.15
CA ALA A 62 14.19 35.12 -22.08
C ALA A 62 12.67 35.18 -22.23
N ALA A 63 11.97 34.23 -21.66
CA ALA A 63 10.51 34.20 -21.63
C ALA A 63 9.99 34.03 -20.21
N GLU A 64 8.92 34.74 -19.89
CA GLU A 64 8.26 34.73 -18.58
C GLU A 64 6.75 34.56 -18.76
N SER A 65 6.12 33.85 -17.83
CA SER A 65 4.67 33.74 -17.73
C SER A 65 4.17 34.62 -16.60
N SER A 66 3.01 35.28 -16.81
CA SER A 66 2.32 36.01 -15.76
C SER A 66 1.68 35.08 -14.71
N ALA A 67 1.63 33.77 -14.97
CA ALA A 67 1.02 32.76 -14.10
C ALA A 67 1.86 31.46 -14.11
N PRO A 68 3.10 31.50 -13.58
CA PRO A 68 4.05 30.37 -13.66
C PRO A 68 3.58 29.12 -12.90
N GLU A 69 2.61 29.24 -12.01
CA GLU A 69 2.00 28.15 -11.25
C GLU A 69 1.21 27.17 -12.14
N TRP A 70 0.69 27.63 -13.30
CA TRP A 70 -0.05 26.77 -14.20
C TRP A 70 0.39 26.83 -15.67
N LEU A 71 1.15 27.87 -16.05
CA LEU A 71 1.72 28.05 -17.38
C LEU A 71 3.24 28.20 -17.24
N ARG A 72 3.96 27.10 -17.35
CA ARG A 72 5.43 27.13 -17.32
C ARG A 72 5.98 27.36 -18.71
N VAL A 73 6.94 28.28 -18.80
CA VAL A 73 7.61 28.63 -20.05
C VAL A 73 9.10 28.39 -19.97
N SER A 74 9.73 28.09 -21.12
CA SER A 74 11.17 27.90 -21.27
C SER A 74 11.60 28.44 -22.61
N ALA A 75 12.58 29.34 -22.60
CA ALA A 75 13.20 29.85 -23.81
C ALA A 75 14.20 28.83 -24.36
N ALA A 76 14.18 28.60 -25.68
CA ALA A 76 15.13 27.84 -26.43
C ALA A 76 15.75 28.75 -27.52
N LYS A 77 16.68 28.24 -28.35
CA LYS A 77 17.45 29.06 -29.30
C LYS A 77 16.59 29.92 -30.24
N SER A 78 15.47 29.39 -30.73
CA SER A 78 14.56 30.05 -31.67
C SER A 78 13.10 29.84 -31.34
N SER A 79 12.79 29.40 -30.11
CA SER A 79 11.43 29.14 -29.69
C SER A 79 11.23 29.33 -28.20
N VAL A 80 10.01 29.54 -27.82
CA VAL A 80 9.51 29.42 -26.42
C VAL A 80 8.64 28.18 -26.34
N LEU A 81 9.04 27.25 -25.48
CA LEU A 81 8.24 26.08 -25.14
C LEU A 81 7.40 26.40 -23.90
N PHE A 82 6.17 25.96 -23.87
CA PHE A 82 5.33 26.15 -22.70
C PHE A 82 4.46 24.93 -22.40
N ASN A 83 4.20 24.73 -21.11
CA ASN A 83 3.41 23.66 -20.59
C ASN A 83 2.25 24.23 -19.76
N VAL A 84 1.03 23.93 -20.16
CA VAL A 84 -0.21 24.29 -19.49
C VAL A 84 -0.62 23.11 -18.63
N PHE A 85 -0.68 23.30 -17.30
CA PHE A 85 -1.09 22.23 -16.39
C PHE A 85 -2.59 22.03 -16.38
N SER A 86 -3.04 20.82 -16.00
CA SER A 86 -4.45 20.51 -15.85
C SER A 86 -5.14 21.49 -14.88
N TYR A 87 -6.40 21.73 -15.12
CA TYR A 87 -7.21 22.70 -14.40
C TYR A 87 -8.59 22.15 -14.08
N THR A 88 -8.99 22.26 -12.83
CA THR A 88 -10.32 21.81 -12.37
C THR A 88 -11.22 22.95 -11.91
N GLY A 89 -10.85 24.19 -12.18
CA GLY A 89 -11.65 25.36 -11.81
C GLY A 89 -12.85 25.57 -12.74
N ASP A 90 -13.83 26.34 -12.27
CA ASP A 90 -15.15 26.49 -12.88
C ASP A 90 -15.23 27.70 -13.84
N SER A 91 -14.13 28.41 -14.07
CA SER A 91 -14.04 29.56 -14.97
C SER A 91 -12.83 29.49 -15.86
N GLU A 92 -12.92 30.05 -17.06
CA GLU A 92 -11.78 30.20 -17.94
C GLU A 92 -10.68 31.03 -17.26
N ARG A 93 -9.42 30.69 -17.53
CA ARG A 93 -8.25 31.46 -17.06
C ARG A 93 -7.33 31.81 -18.21
N THR A 94 -6.65 32.95 -18.06
CA THR A 94 -5.70 33.46 -19.05
C THR A 94 -4.37 33.84 -18.41
N ALA A 95 -3.29 33.71 -19.16
CA ALA A 95 -1.98 34.22 -18.78
C ALA A 95 -1.28 34.81 -20.01
N VAL A 96 -0.40 35.77 -19.75
CA VAL A 96 0.43 36.39 -20.77
C VAL A 96 1.85 35.80 -20.69
N VAL A 97 2.36 35.35 -21.81
CA VAL A 97 3.76 35.03 -22.00
C VAL A 97 4.46 36.24 -22.60
N THR A 98 5.49 36.74 -21.93
CA THR A 98 6.31 37.86 -22.38
C THR A 98 7.70 37.38 -22.72
N VAL A 99 8.15 37.69 -23.90
CA VAL A 99 9.52 37.40 -24.39
C VAL A 99 10.31 38.71 -24.46
N ARG A 100 11.46 38.74 -23.81
CA ARG A 100 12.31 39.93 -23.68
C ARG A 100 13.72 39.66 -24.17
N ALA A 101 14.30 40.63 -24.83
CA ALA A 101 15.70 40.66 -25.17
C ALA A 101 16.27 42.05 -24.87
N GLU A 102 17.54 42.16 -24.62
CA GLU A 102 18.20 43.41 -24.30
C GLU A 102 18.16 44.38 -25.50
N GLY A 103 17.75 45.63 -25.27
CA GLY A 103 17.70 46.69 -26.27
C GLY A 103 16.63 46.53 -27.34
N VAL A 104 15.65 45.68 -27.16
CA VAL A 104 14.56 45.44 -28.12
C VAL A 104 13.19 45.48 -27.36
N GLU A 105 12.18 45.92 -28.04
CA GLU A 105 10.80 45.91 -27.52
C GLU A 105 10.36 44.44 -27.27
N ALA A 106 9.73 44.21 -26.10
CA ALA A 106 9.25 42.88 -25.74
C ALA A 106 8.04 42.46 -26.59
N VAL A 107 7.98 41.20 -26.93
CA VAL A 107 6.80 40.61 -27.58
C VAL A 107 6.03 39.76 -26.60
N SER A 108 4.70 39.72 -26.74
CA SER A 108 3.84 38.97 -25.83
C SER A 108 2.70 38.28 -26.58
N PHE A 109 2.25 37.19 -25.99
CA PHE A 109 1.03 36.49 -26.44
C PHE A 109 0.25 35.96 -25.24
N THR A 110 -1.05 35.80 -25.43
CA THR A 110 -1.94 35.31 -24.40
C THR A 110 -2.20 33.80 -24.59
N VAL A 111 -2.16 33.06 -23.50
CA VAL A 111 -2.61 31.67 -23.43
C VAL A 111 -3.88 31.60 -22.59
N THR A 112 -4.88 30.92 -23.13
CA THR A 112 -6.19 30.75 -22.51
C THR A 112 -6.39 29.26 -22.18
N GLN A 113 -6.95 28.98 -21.02
CA GLN A 113 -7.36 27.62 -20.66
C GLN A 113 -8.82 27.62 -20.24
N SER A 114 -9.60 26.74 -20.87
CA SER A 114 -11.04 26.60 -20.60
C SER A 114 -11.29 26.11 -19.18
N ALA A 115 -12.44 26.48 -18.64
CA ALA A 115 -12.98 25.88 -17.41
C ALA A 115 -13.03 24.37 -17.52
N PHE A 116 -12.96 23.71 -16.36
CA PHE A 116 -13.19 22.28 -16.29
C PHE A 116 -14.62 21.96 -16.74
N HIS A 117 -14.75 20.94 -17.59
CA HIS A 117 -16.02 20.38 -18.00
C HIS A 117 -15.91 18.86 -17.89
N GLY A 118 -16.60 18.27 -16.90
CA GLY A 118 -16.48 16.85 -16.65
C GLY A 118 -16.91 16.44 -15.24
N ILE A 119 -16.49 15.25 -14.87
CA ILE A 119 -16.71 14.67 -13.56
C ILE A 119 -15.40 14.11 -12.99
N ILE A 120 -15.14 14.39 -11.71
CA ILE A 120 -14.01 13.85 -10.96
C ILE A 120 -14.53 13.26 -9.66
N VAL A 121 -14.02 12.10 -9.29
CA VAL A 121 -14.25 11.46 -7.99
C VAL A 121 -12.94 11.37 -7.23
N SER A 122 -12.98 11.58 -5.91
CA SER A 122 -11.76 11.50 -5.09
C SER A 122 -11.25 10.04 -4.95
N GLU A 123 -12.20 9.10 -4.90
CA GLU A 123 -11.91 7.67 -4.72
C GLU A 123 -12.78 6.86 -5.68
N SER A 124 -12.14 6.00 -6.47
CA SER A 124 -12.82 5.08 -7.40
C SER A 124 -12.86 3.63 -6.92
N ASN A 125 -12.22 3.34 -5.77
CA ASN A 125 -12.22 2.01 -5.17
C ASN A 125 -12.44 2.14 -3.67
N LEU A 126 -13.56 1.64 -3.18
CA LEU A 126 -13.94 1.68 -1.78
C LEU A 126 -13.97 0.26 -1.21
N SER A 127 -13.15 0.02 -0.20
CA SER A 127 -13.05 -1.28 0.47
C SER A 127 -13.54 -1.17 1.91
N PHE A 128 -14.68 -1.80 2.17
CA PHE A 128 -15.35 -1.78 3.48
C PHE A 128 -14.77 -2.83 4.43
N SER A 129 -14.96 -2.61 5.71
CA SER A 129 -14.56 -3.54 6.77
C SER A 129 -15.62 -3.58 7.89
N ASP A 130 -15.40 -4.41 8.90
CA ASP A 130 -16.26 -4.45 10.09
C ASP A 130 -16.23 -3.13 10.88
N THR A 131 -15.14 -2.37 10.78
CA THR A 131 -14.95 -1.08 11.45
C THR A 131 -15.28 0.12 10.57
N GLU A 132 -15.20 -0.04 9.25
CA GLU A 132 -15.44 1.02 8.26
C GLU A 132 -16.59 0.60 7.34
N LYS A 133 -17.80 0.76 7.85
CA LYS A 133 -19.04 0.40 7.14
C LYS A 133 -19.59 1.51 6.24
N GLN A 134 -19.02 2.68 6.31
CA GLN A 134 -19.39 3.83 5.48
C GLN A 134 -18.12 4.49 4.95
N LEU A 135 -18.08 4.72 3.65
CA LEU A 135 -16.96 5.36 2.96
C LEU A 135 -17.50 6.42 2.00
N GLN A 136 -16.79 7.53 1.90
CA GLN A 136 -17.20 8.64 1.04
C GLN A 136 -16.26 8.79 -0.15
N SER A 137 -16.83 9.07 -1.31
CA SER A 137 -16.11 9.65 -2.45
C SER A 137 -16.64 11.06 -2.70
N LEU A 138 -15.76 12.04 -2.66
CA LEU A 138 -16.10 13.40 -3.07
C LEU A 138 -16.32 13.42 -4.59
N VAL A 139 -17.34 14.15 -5.03
CA VAL A 139 -17.69 14.24 -6.45
C VAL A 139 -17.71 15.71 -6.85
N LYS A 140 -16.87 16.07 -7.81
CA LYS A 140 -16.97 17.32 -8.53
C LYS A 140 -17.51 17.03 -9.92
N CYS A 141 -18.70 17.51 -10.22
CA CYS A 141 -19.34 17.41 -11.53
C CYS A 141 -19.81 18.79 -11.99
N THR A 142 -19.64 19.11 -13.25
CA THR A 142 -20.07 20.39 -13.82
C THR A 142 -21.55 20.43 -14.20
N SER A 143 -22.26 19.33 -14.03
CA SER A 143 -23.71 19.21 -14.13
C SER A 143 -24.25 18.46 -12.92
N ASP A 144 -25.57 18.41 -12.77
CA ASP A 144 -26.19 17.44 -11.88
C ASP A 144 -25.84 16.02 -12.30
N TYR A 145 -25.96 15.07 -11.36
CA TYR A 145 -25.67 13.67 -11.64
C TYR A 145 -26.59 12.73 -10.86
N GLU A 146 -26.76 11.56 -11.41
CA GLU A 146 -27.47 10.45 -10.77
C GLU A 146 -26.45 9.38 -10.30
N VAL A 147 -26.83 8.67 -9.24
CA VAL A 147 -26.03 7.56 -8.70
C VAL A 147 -26.87 6.29 -8.74
N THR A 148 -26.28 5.22 -9.26
CA THR A 148 -26.88 3.90 -9.25
C THR A 148 -25.86 2.86 -8.83
N ILE A 149 -26.29 1.67 -8.38
CA ILE A 149 -25.42 0.52 -8.11
C ILE A 149 -25.93 -0.66 -8.93
N PRO A 150 -25.62 -0.70 -10.25
CA PRO A 150 -26.12 -1.75 -11.13
C PRO A 150 -25.60 -3.16 -10.78
N GLU A 151 -24.39 -3.22 -10.23
CA GLU A 151 -23.80 -4.45 -9.73
C GLU A 151 -23.81 -4.42 -8.20
N ASN A 152 -24.86 -4.97 -7.58
CA ASN A 152 -25.09 -4.95 -6.14
C ASN A 152 -25.55 -6.34 -5.66
N PRO A 153 -24.62 -7.26 -5.41
CA PRO A 153 -24.95 -8.61 -4.98
C PRO A 153 -25.68 -8.57 -3.65
N GLU A 154 -26.74 -9.33 -3.54
CA GLU A 154 -27.59 -9.42 -2.31
C GLU A 154 -28.08 -8.04 -1.81
N SER A 155 -27.98 -6.98 -2.62
CA SER A 155 -28.35 -5.60 -2.25
C SER A 155 -27.64 -5.07 -1.00
N ILE A 156 -26.39 -5.50 -0.77
CA ILE A 156 -25.67 -5.16 0.47
C ILE A 156 -25.11 -3.74 0.46
N PHE A 157 -24.88 -3.14 -0.70
CA PHE A 157 -24.38 -1.78 -0.83
C PHE A 157 -25.53 -0.79 -0.98
N SER A 158 -25.40 0.34 -0.35
CA SER A 158 -26.31 1.48 -0.46
C SER A 158 -25.52 2.78 -0.58
N PHE A 159 -26.21 3.88 -0.94
CA PHE A 159 -25.57 5.17 -1.01
C PHE A 159 -26.48 6.30 -0.51
N THR A 160 -25.85 7.40 -0.14
CA THR A 160 -26.51 8.69 0.15
C THR A 160 -25.75 9.79 -0.58
N LYS A 161 -26.45 10.55 -1.43
CA LYS A 161 -25.89 11.71 -2.13
C LYS A 161 -25.92 12.94 -1.21
N SER A 162 -24.86 13.74 -1.23
CA SER A 162 -24.73 15.03 -0.55
C SER A 162 -24.19 16.09 -1.52
N GLU A 163 -24.13 17.34 -1.10
CA GLU A 163 -23.55 18.42 -1.91
C GLU A 163 -22.06 18.19 -2.23
N SER A 164 -21.32 17.54 -1.34
CA SER A 164 -19.87 17.31 -1.50
C SER A 164 -19.52 15.99 -2.17
N GLY A 165 -20.49 15.08 -2.35
CA GLY A 165 -20.22 13.77 -2.94
C GLY A 165 -21.20 12.69 -2.56
N VAL A 166 -20.72 11.44 -2.59
CA VAL A 166 -21.54 10.26 -2.33
C VAL A 166 -20.91 9.45 -1.20
N THR A 167 -21.71 9.17 -0.18
CA THR A 167 -21.37 8.24 0.89
C THR A 167 -21.97 6.88 0.57
N PHE A 168 -21.13 5.87 0.46
CA PHE A 168 -21.54 4.49 0.28
C PHE A 168 -21.51 3.76 1.62
N ALA A 169 -22.42 2.81 1.81
CA ALA A 169 -22.52 2.02 3.02
C ALA A 169 -22.73 0.54 2.69
N VAL A 170 -22.25 -0.33 3.59
CA VAL A 170 -22.48 -1.78 3.53
C VAL A 170 -23.38 -2.21 4.68
N SER A 171 -24.40 -3.02 4.39
CA SER A 171 -25.42 -3.43 5.35
C SER A 171 -25.02 -4.64 6.22
N ARG A 172 -23.96 -5.37 5.85
CA ARG A 172 -23.53 -6.56 6.57
C ARG A 172 -22.08 -6.49 7.04
N ALA A 173 -21.69 -7.37 7.95
CA ALA A 173 -20.31 -7.56 8.38
C ALA A 173 -19.53 -8.40 7.36
N GLN A 174 -18.21 -8.33 7.46
CA GLN A 174 -17.35 -9.27 6.74
C GLN A 174 -17.67 -10.71 7.14
N SER A 175 -17.68 -11.59 6.18
CA SER A 175 -17.87 -13.03 6.35
C SER A 175 -16.79 -13.79 5.57
N ARG A 176 -16.90 -15.10 5.52
CA ARG A 176 -16.02 -15.91 4.66
C ARG A 176 -16.24 -15.68 3.17
N LYS A 177 -17.34 -15.06 2.78
CA LYS A 177 -17.65 -14.67 1.41
C LYS A 177 -17.25 -13.22 1.18
N ALA A 178 -16.50 -12.97 0.12
CA ALA A 178 -16.24 -11.62 -0.36
C ALA A 178 -17.40 -11.15 -1.24
N PHE A 179 -17.65 -9.84 -1.23
CA PHE A 179 -18.64 -9.22 -2.09
C PHE A 179 -17.98 -8.08 -2.86
N SER A 180 -18.33 -7.96 -4.12
CA SER A 180 -17.91 -6.86 -4.99
C SER A 180 -19.13 -6.27 -5.66
N GLY A 181 -19.21 -4.96 -5.67
CA GLY A 181 -20.25 -4.19 -6.34
C GLY A 181 -19.65 -3.09 -7.19
N ARG A 182 -20.50 -2.45 -7.98
CA ARG A 182 -20.07 -1.35 -8.83
C ARG A 182 -21.14 -0.27 -8.88
N ALA A 183 -20.79 0.93 -8.41
CA ALA A 183 -21.62 2.10 -8.55
C ALA A 183 -21.28 2.84 -9.84
N CYS A 184 -22.29 3.49 -10.43
CA CYS A 184 -22.18 4.37 -11.58
C CYS A 184 -22.66 5.75 -11.17
N ILE A 185 -21.89 6.77 -11.47
CA ILE A 185 -22.27 8.19 -11.36
C ILE A 185 -22.42 8.72 -12.77
N THR A 186 -23.66 9.02 -13.14
CA THR A 186 -24.03 9.45 -14.50
C THR A 186 -24.35 10.95 -14.48
N PRO A 187 -23.53 11.79 -15.11
CA PRO A 187 -23.84 13.22 -15.26
C PRO A 187 -25.14 13.42 -16.07
N ALA A 188 -25.89 14.47 -15.70
CA ALA A 188 -27.09 14.86 -16.45
C ALA A 188 -26.75 15.47 -17.83
N ASP A 189 -25.56 16.03 -17.95
CA ASP A 189 -25.00 16.42 -19.24
C ASP A 189 -24.47 15.18 -19.99
N GLY A 190 -25.18 14.76 -21.01
CA GLY A 190 -24.85 13.60 -21.82
C GLY A 190 -23.55 13.71 -22.65
N SER A 191 -22.86 14.86 -22.62
CA SER A 191 -21.53 15.03 -23.20
C SER A 191 -20.40 14.57 -22.24
N ILE A 192 -20.72 14.33 -20.95
CA ILE A 192 -19.77 13.90 -19.92
C ILE A 192 -19.96 12.39 -19.72
N GLU A 193 -18.88 11.64 -19.89
CA GLU A 193 -18.88 10.19 -19.68
C GLU A 193 -19.12 9.82 -18.21
N PRO A 194 -19.92 8.81 -17.91
CA PRO A 194 -20.12 8.32 -16.55
C PRO A 194 -18.83 7.79 -15.92
N VAL A 195 -18.71 7.94 -14.61
CA VAL A 195 -17.62 7.34 -13.84
C VAL A 195 -18.14 6.22 -12.96
N TYR A 196 -17.25 5.25 -12.70
CA TYR A 196 -17.58 4.08 -11.90
C TYR A 196 -16.76 4.05 -10.62
N ILE A 197 -17.40 3.61 -9.55
CA ILE A 197 -16.77 3.37 -8.25
C ILE A 197 -16.94 1.89 -7.92
N ASN A 198 -15.81 1.21 -7.73
CA ASN A 198 -15.80 -0.18 -7.31
C ASN A 198 -16.02 -0.24 -5.79
N LEU A 199 -16.95 -1.08 -5.38
CA LEU A 199 -17.31 -1.31 -3.99
C LEU A 199 -16.88 -2.73 -3.62
N SER A 200 -16.18 -2.92 -2.52
CA SER A 200 -15.73 -4.24 -2.08
C SER A 200 -15.91 -4.43 -0.58
N LEU A 201 -16.43 -5.58 -0.21
CA LEU A 201 -16.39 -6.10 1.15
C LEU A 201 -15.54 -7.38 1.12
N PRO A 202 -14.24 -7.31 1.45
CA PRO A 202 -13.35 -8.46 1.43
C PRO A 202 -13.83 -9.55 2.38
N LYS A 203 -13.46 -10.79 2.11
CA LYS A 203 -13.70 -11.86 3.06
C LYS A 203 -12.94 -11.60 4.36
N LYS A 204 -13.53 -12.01 5.48
CA LYS A 204 -12.84 -12.05 6.76
C LYS A 204 -11.76 -13.13 6.73
N SER A 205 -10.60 -12.87 7.32
CA SER A 205 -9.55 -13.89 7.43
C SER A 205 -10.07 -15.10 8.19
N ASP A 206 -9.78 -16.29 7.71
CA ASP A 206 -10.17 -17.55 8.36
C ASP A 206 -9.61 -17.64 9.79
N TRP A 207 -8.49 -16.96 10.08
CA TRP A 207 -7.92 -16.86 11.41
C TRP A 207 -8.93 -16.42 12.50
N TYR A 208 -9.81 -15.46 12.20
CA TYR A 208 -10.81 -15.00 13.16
C TYR A 208 -11.79 -16.10 13.57
N TYR A 209 -12.09 -17.01 12.66
CA TYR A 209 -13.00 -18.14 12.93
C TYR A 209 -12.30 -19.25 13.72
N LEU A 210 -10.97 -19.27 13.75
CA LEU A 210 -10.20 -20.24 14.50
C LEU A 210 -10.09 -19.92 15.99
N LEU A 211 -10.39 -18.69 16.41
CA LEU A 211 -10.40 -18.29 17.82
C LEU A 211 -11.52 -18.98 18.61
N GLY A 212 -11.26 -19.25 19.88
CA GLY A 212 -12.24 -19.83 20.83
C GLY A 212 -11.96 -21.27 21.19
N THR A 213 -12.99 -21.95 21.69
CA THR A 213 -12.86 -23.29 22.24
C THR A 213 -13.11 -24.36 21.18
N TRP A 214 -12.22 -25.33 21.14
CA TRP A 214 -12.22 -26.46 20.23
C TRP A 214 -12.39 -27.77 20.98
N LYS A 215 -13.37 -28.56 20.60
CA LYS A 215 -13.62 -29.89 21.18
C LYS A 215 -12.68 -30.91 20.56
N VAL A 216 -12.08 -31.75 21.39
CA VAL A 216 -11.32 -32.93 20.93
C VAL A 216 -12.33 -34.00 20.52
N THR A 217 -12.48 -34.23 19.22
CA THR A 217 -13.43 -35.24 18.70
C THR A 217 -12.75 -36.56 18.35
N ARG A 218 -11.42 -36.53 18.11
CA ARG A 218 -10.61 -37.73 17.90
C ARG A 218 -9.22 -37.53 18.52
N ASN A 219 -8.78 -38.55 19.27
CA ASN A 219 -7.42 -38.72 19.71
C ASN A 219 -7.19 -40.22 19.92
N THR A 220 -6.20 -40.78 19.26
CA THR A 220 -5.93 -42.23 19.30
C THR A 220 -5.01 -42.64 20.42
N ASP A 221 -4.39 -41.71 21.14
CA ASP A 221 -3.64 -42.01 22.36
C ASP A 221 -4.61 -42.43 23.49
N ALA A 222 -4.56 -43.68 23.95
CA ALA A 222 -5.45 -44.22 24.96
C ALA A 222 -5.28 -43.61 26.36
N GLY A 223 -4.17 -42.91 26.60
CA GLY A 223 -3.88 -42.24 27.88
C GLY A 223 -4.06 -40.71 27.84
N ALA A 224 -4.55 -40.16 26.74
CA ALA A 224 -4.58 -38.74 26.54
C ALA A 224 -5.70 -38.02 27.29
N ASP A 225 -5.37 -36.86 27.78
CA ASP A 225 -6.35 -35.86 28.24
C ASP A 225 -7.26 -35.45 27.06
N LYS A 226 -8.55 -35.56 27.24
CA LYS A 226 -9.57 -35.14 26.26
C LYS A 226 -10.07 -33.71 26.53
N SER A 227 -9.30 -32.92 27.26
CA SER A 227 -9.65 -31.51 27.49
C SER A 227 -9.70 -30.73 26.18
N ASP A 228 -10.70 -29.89 26.09
CA ASP A 228 -10.87 -28.98 24.94
C ASP A 228 -9.68 -28.02 24.84
N PHE A 229 -9.34 -27.63 23.62
CA PHE A 229 -8.33 -26.62 23.34
C PHE A 229 -8.96 -25.23 23.29
N VAL A 230 -8.24 -24.21 23.75
CA VAL A 230 -8.66 -22.82 23.66
C VAL A 230 -7.62 -22.06 22.85
N PHE A 231 -8.03 -21.51 21.72
CA PHE A 231 -7.21 -20.68 20.85
C PHE A 231 -7.56 -19.21 21.11
N ALA A 232 -6.68 -18.50 21.78
CA ALA A 232 -6.79 -17.07 22.03
C ALA A 232 -5.91 -16.28 21.07
N SER A 233 -6.34 -15.05 20.75
CA SER A 233 -5.54 -14.13 19.93
C SER A 233 -4.22 -13.79 20.62
N GLN A 234 -3.15 -13.75 19.86
CA GLN A 234 -1.83 -13.34 20.30
C GLN A 234 -1.22 -12.34 19.28
N THR A 235 -0.37 -11.45 19.75
CA THR A 235 0.41 -10.57 18.88
C THR A 235 1.70 -11.30 18.44
N PRO A 236 2.09 -11.26 17.16
CA PRO A 236 1.41 -10.59 16.03
C PRO A 236 0.10 -11.27 15.62
N LEU A 237 -0.70 -10.58 14.79
CA LEU A 237 -1.91 -11.16 14.18
C LEU A 237 -1.57 -12.50 13.49
N GLU A 238 -2.56 -13.43 13.49
CA GLU A 238 -2.40 -14.81 12.99
C GLU A 238 -1.56 -15.73 13.89
N ALA A 239 -1.18 -15.25 15.08
CA ALA A 239 -0.66 -16.09 16.13
C ALA A 239 -1.76 -16.42 17.17
N PHE A 240 -1.61 -17.60 17.81
CA PHE A 240 -2.51 -18.05 18.86
C PHE A 240 -1.72 -18.34 20.13
N ALA A 241 -2.30 -17.96 21.26
CA ALA A 241 -2.01 -18.57 22.55
C ALA A 241 -2.95 -19.75 22.75
N VAL A 242 -2.42 -20.97 22.74
CA VAL A 242 -3.20 -22.21 22.82
C VAL A 242 -3.06 -22.77 24.21
N SER A 243 -4.18 -23.02 24.89
CA SER A 243 -4.23 -23.67 26.20
C SER A 243 -5.23 -24.83 26.18
N LEU A 244 -5.17 -25.69 27.16
CA LEU A 244 -6.23 -26.67 27.44
C LEU A 244 -7.28 -26.08 28.38
N GLN A 245 -8.51 -26.51 28.27
CA GLN A 245 -9.58 -25.98 29.10
C GLN A 245 -9.45 -26.38 30.56
N LYS A 246 -8.79 -27.51 30.84
CA LYS A 246 -8.62 -28.09 32.18
C LYS A 246 -7.19 -28.56 32.41
N GLY A 247 -6.87 -28.84 33.65
CA GLY A 247 -5.58 -29.40 34.04
C GLY A 247 -4.47 -28.35 34.18
N GLU A 248 -3.24 -28.81 34.27
CA GLU A 248 -2.06 -27.99 34.50
C GLU A 248 -1.79 -27.02 33.33
N LEU A 249 -2.20 -27.36 32.12
CA LEU A 249 -2.03 -26.56 30.91
C LEU A 249 -3.12 -25.49 30.69
N ALA A 250 -4.11 -25.40 31.55
CA ALA A 250 -5.17 -24.39 31.42
C ALA A 250 -4.66 -22.96 31.60
N THR A 251 -3.64 -22.77 32.41
CA THR A 251 -3.02 -21.47 32.68
C THR A 251 -1.63 -21.31 32.04
N ARG A 252 -1.25 -22.25 31.19
CA ARG A 252 0.08 -22.32 30.58
C ARG A 252 -0.04 -22.45 29.05
N PRO A 253 -0.33 -21.35 28.36
CA PRO A 253 -0.48 -21.39 26.92
C PRO A 253 0.85 -21.60 26.20
N PHE A 254 0.79 -22.33 25.11
CA PHE A 254 1.84 -22.44 24.12
C PHE A 254 1.46 -21.68 22.83
N SER A 255 2.41 -21.40 21.97
CA SER A 255 2.18 -20.66 20.75
C SER A 255 1.80 -21.57 19.59
N ALA A 256 0.86 -21.13 18.78
CA ALA A 256 0.60 -21.65 17.44
C ALA A 256 0.47 -20.48 16.46
N SER A 257 0.55 -20.75 15.18
CA SER A 257 0.38 -19.73 14.13
C SER A 257 -0.59 -20.20 13.07
N TYR A 258 -1.16 -19.24 12.35
CA TYR A 258 -1.94 -19.48 11.14
C TYR A 258 -1.20 -18.82 9.98
N ALA A 259 -0.70 -19.61 9.06
CA ALA A 259 0.01 -19.14 7.89
C ALA A 259 -0.21 -20.10 6.71
N ASP A 260 -0.30 -19.55 5.49
CA ASP A 260 -0.52 -20.30 4.25
C ASP A 260 -1.76 -21.22 4.31
N GLY A 261 -2.82 -20.76 5.00
CA GLY A 261 -4.05 -21.54 5.16
C GLY A 261 -3.99 -22.66 6.19
N LYS A 262 -2.93 -22.73 7.02
CA LYS A 262 -2.72 -23.83 7.99
C LYS A 262 -2.48 -23.30 9.39
N VAL A 263 -3.05 -24.02 10.36
CA VAL A 263 -2.66 -23.92 11.77
C VAL A 263 -1.39 -24.72 11.98
N ARG A 264 -0.38 -24.12 12.61
CA ARG A 264 0.93 -24.72 12.84
C ARG A 264 1.29 -24.69 14.31
N ILE A 265 1.65 -25.85 14.86
CA ILE A 265 2.20 -26.01 16.21
C ILE A 265 3.62 -26.55 16.06
N GLY A 266 4.61 -25.78 16.49
CA GLY A 266 6.02 -26.15 16.37
C GLY A 266 6.61 -26.73 17.67
N ILE A 267 7.82 -27.26 17.58
CA ILE A 267 8.66 -27.55 18.75
C ILE A 267 8.95 -26.25 19.46
N GLN A 268 8.66 -26.18 20.74
CA GLN A 268 8.88 -24.99 21.55
C GLN A 268 9.01 -25.33 23.03
N GLY A 269 9.80 -24.53 23.73
CA GLY A 269 9.70 -24.38 25.18
C GLY A 269 8.71 -23.28 25.51
N PHE A 270 7.84 -23.49 26.44
CA PHE A 270 6.87 -22.49 26.85
C PHE A 270 6.71 -22.51 28.37
N ASN A 271 6.29 -21.40 28.91
CA ASN A 271 5.94 -21.20 30.33
C ASN A 271 6.93 -21.83 31.32
N VAL A 272 7.74 -20.98 31.95
CA VAL A 272 8.69 -21.36 32.99
C VAL A 272 8.06 -21.08 34.34
N ASP A 273 7.86 -22.11 35.15
CA ASP A 273 7.56 -21.99 36.56
C ASP A 273 8.89 -21.99 37.33
N ALA A 274 9.44 -20.80 37.52
CA ALA A 274 10.77 -20.63 38.14
C ALA A 274 10.80 -21.10 39.60
N ASP A 275 9.69 -20.92 40.33
CA ASP A 275 9.60 -21.29 41.74
C ASP A 275 9.54 -22.84 41.91
N ALA A 276 8.86 -23.52 40.98
CA ALA A 276 8.82 -24.97 40.94
C ALA A 276 9.96 -25.61 40.13
N ASN A 277 10.85 -24.82 39.55
CA ASN A 277 11.90 -25.25 38.61
C ASN A 277 11.37 -26.17 37.48
N LYS A 278 10.22 -25.76 36.92
CA LYS A 278 9.53 -26.50 35.85
C LYS A 278 9.62 -25.74 34.52
N TYR A 279 10.02 -26.46 33.49
CA TYR A 279 10.08 -25.99 32.09
C TYR A 279 9.17 -26.84 31.23
N TYR A 280 8.19 -26.21 30.57
CA TYR A 280 7.26 -26.89 29.69
C TYR A 280 7.76 -26.86 28.26
N SER A 281 7.59 -27.96 27.56
CA SER A 281 8.01 -28.05 26.15
C SER A 281 7.12 -28.97 25.32
N ILE A 282 7.02 -28.64 24.03
CA ILE A 282 6.37 -29.48 23.02
C ILE A 282 7.44 -30.19 22.22
N HIS A 283 7.26 -31.49 22.06
CA HIS A 283 8.08 -32.37 21.21
C HIS A 283 7.19 -33.28 20.38
N PHE A 284 7.75 -33.77 19.29
CA PHE A 284 7.05 -34.71 18.43
C PHE A 284 7.74 -36.09 18.48
N ASN A 285 6.92 -37.15 18.43
CA ASN A 285 7.38 -38.51 18.22
C ASN A 285 6.95 -38.97 16.83
N GLY A 286 7.86 -39.54 16.09
CA GLY A 286 7.57 -40.04 14.76
C GLY A 286 8.85 -40.50 14.03
N PRO A 287 8.68 -41.14 12.88
CA PRO A 287 9.83 -41.56 12.05
C PRO A 287 10.51 -40.33 11.43
N SER A 288 11.85 -40.36 11.39
CA SER A 288 12.66 -39.39 10.65
C SER A 288 13.67 -40.13 9.75
N LYS A 289 14.33 -39.39 8.82
CA LYS A 289 15.39 -39.98 7.98
C LYS A 289 16.52 -40.59 8.79
N SER A 290 16.86 -39.98 9.92
CA SER A 290 17.93 -40.46 10.83
C SER A 290 17.44 -41.50 11.84
N ASN A 291 16.14 -41.63 12.06
CA ASN A 291 15.52 -42.59 12.96
C ASN A 291 14.21 -43.13 12.41
N PRO A 292 14.24 -44.13 11.53
CA PRO A 292 13.06 -44.72 10.91
C PRO A 292 12.11 -45.43 11.86
N THR A 293 12.58 -45.82 13.03
CA THR A 293 11.77 -46.49 14.08
C THR A 293 11.14 -45.50 15.06
N GLY A 294 11.53 -44.27 14.98
CA GLY A 294 10.97 -43.03 15.51
C GLY A 294 10.50 -43.01 16.96
N TRP A 295 11.30 -42.42 17.85
CA TRP A 295 10.88 -42.10 19.21
C TRP A 295 10.78 -40.61 19.47
N PHE A 296 11.73 -39.83 18.99
CA PHE A 296 11.72 -38.39 19.11
C PHE A 296 12.21 -37.73 17.82
N ILE A 297 11.55 -36.63 17.46
CA ILE A 297 12.01 -35.75 16.42
C ILE A 297 12.61 -34.52 17.11
N PHE A 298 13.92 -34.47 17.12
CA PHE A 298 14.67 -33.31 17.57
C PHE A 298 14.99 -32.44 16.36
N SER A 299 14.51 -31.25 16.35
CA SER A 299 14.86 -30.25 15.34
C SER A 299 14.98 -28.88 15.98
N THR A 300 15.58 -27.94 15.26
CA THR A 300 15.65 -26.56 15.70
C THR A 300 14.22 -26.00 15.78
N PRO A 301 13.86 -25.25 16.84
CA PRO A 301 12.57 -24.58 16.92
C PRO A 301 12.30 -23.81 15.63
N GLY A 302 11.09 -23.98 15.05
CA GLY A 302 10.69 -23.37 13.79
C GLY A 302 11.03 -24.20 12.53
N SER A 303 11.83 -25.26 12.62
CA SER A 303 12.17 -26.12 11.47
C SER A 303 11.13 -27.22 11.19
N CYS A 304 10.26 -27.53 12.13
CA CYS A 304 9.16 -28.45 11.95
C CYS A 304 7.90 -27.98 12.66
N ALA A 305 6.78 -28.33 12.12
CA ALA A 305 5.47 -28.03 12.70
C ALA A 305 4.48 -29.15 12.44
N TRP A 306 3.61 -29.36 13.40
CA TRP A 306 2.39 -30.15 13.24
C TRP A 306 1.34 -29.26 12.61
N GLU A 307 0.84 -29.64 11.43
CA GLU A 307 0.02 -28.77 10.59
C GLU A 307 -1.39 -29.34 10.41
N ALA A 308 -2.38 -28.44 10.41
CA ALA A 308 -3.74 -28.77 10.02
C ALA A 308 -4.33 -27.64 9.18
N GLU A 309 -4.91 -27.98 8.04
CA GLU A 309 -5.78 -27.08 7.28
C GLU A 309 -7.16 -27.03 7.94
N PRO A 310 -7.75 -25.85 8.19
CA PRO A 310 -9.11 -25.75 8.65
C PRO A 310 -10.08 -26.14 7.53
N VAL A 311 -10.88 -27.16 7.78
CA VAL A 311 -11.97 -27.57 6.88
C VAL A 311 -13.27 -26.99 7.40
N PHE A 312 -13.89 -26.12 6.64
CA PHE A 312 -15.17 -25.50 6.96
C PHE A 312 -16.31 -26.28 6.30
N ASP A 313 -17.22 -26.74 7.09
CA ASP A 313 -18.50 -27.31 6.62
C ASP A 313 -19.60 -26.25 6.77
N GLU A 314 -20.00 -25.68 5.65
CA GLU A 314 -21.03 -24.63 5.61
C GLU A 314 -22.42 -25.19 5.95
N SER A 315 -22.65 -26.49 5.75
CA SER A 315 -23.96 -27.11 6.02
C SER A 315 -24.20 -27.31 7.51
N SER A 316 -23.17 -27.67 8.26
CA SER A 316 -23.22 -27.87 9.71
C SER A 316 -22.68 -26.68 10.51
N HIS A 317 -22.16 -25.65 9.84
CA HIS A 317 -21.46 -24.51 10.45
C HIS A 317 -20.35 -24.96 11.41
N THR A 318 -19.58 -25.96 11.00
CA THR A 318 -18.47 -26.48 11.79
C THR A 318 -17.14 -26.31 11.11
N ILE A 319 -16.09 -26.16 11.91
CA ILE A 319 -14.70 -26.15 11.45
C ILE A 319 -14.02 -27.37 12.05
N THR A 320 -13.23 -28.07 11.23
CA THR A 320 -12.41 -29.20 11.65
C THR A 320 -10.94 -28.90 11.43
N LEU A 321 -10.11 -29.17 12.42
CA LEU A 321 -8.65 -29.20 12.32
C LEU A 321 -8.18 -30.64 12.59
N ALA A 322 -7.57 -31.27 11.59
CA ALA A 322 -7.05 -32.62 11.70
C ALA A 322 -5.52 -32.60 11.68
N PHE A 323 -4.91 -32.74 12.85
CA PHE A 323 -3.47 -32.82 13.01
C PHE A 323 -3.00 -34.28 12.91
N GLN A 324 -2.48 -34.68 11.79
CA GLN A 324 -2.08 -36.05 11.52
C GLN A 324 -0.62 -36.18 11.07
N LYS A 325 -0.01 -35.07 10.64
CA LYS A 325 1.28 -35.07 10.00
C LYS A 325 2.14 -33.91 10.50
N LEU A 326 3.43 -34.20 10.61
CA LEU A 326 4.46 -33.23 10.90
C LEU A 326 5.19 -32.89 9.60
N THR A 327 5.39 -31.61 9.32
CA THR A 327 6.31 -31.17 8.26
C THR A 327 7.72 -31.08 8.83
N LEU A 328 8.60 -31.89 8.32
CA LEU A 328 10.01 -31.97 8.70
C LEU A 328 10.87 -31.99 7.43
N ASP A 329 11.79 -31.04 7.31
CA ASP A 329 12.68 -30.89 6.14
C ASP A 329 11.91 -30.93 4.78
N GLY A 330 10.75 -30.29 4.73
CA GLY A 330 9.88 -30.27 3.55
C GLY A 330 9.11 -31.56 3.27
N ASN A 331 9.23 -32.58 4.12
CA ASN A 331 8.48 -33.82 4.02
C ASN A 331 7.40 -33.91 5.10
N SER A 332 6.27 -34.52 4.74
CA SER A 332 5.18 -34.79 5.67
C SER A 332 5.32 -36.19 6.25
N VAL A 333 5.45 -36.27 7.56
CA VAL A 333 5.57 -37.53 8.29
C VAL A 333 4.52 -37.67 9.37
N PRO A 334 3.96 -38.87 9.63
CA PRO A 334 3.09 -39.09 10.78
C PRO A 334 3.85 -38.81 12.08
N ALA A 335 3.22 -38.10 13.00
CA ALA A 335 3.83 -37.84 14.29
C ALA A 335 2.75 -37.56 15.36
N SER A 336 3.10 -37.87 16.61
CA SER A 336 2.35 -37.48 17.79
C SER A 336 2.95 -36.24 18.42
N LEU A 337 2.10 -35.36 18.95
CA LEU A 337 2.51 -34.21 19.75
C LEU A 337 2.56 -34.61 21.23
N ASN A 338 3.66 -34.33 21.90
CA ASN A 338 3.85 -34.61 23.31
C ASN A 338 4.21 -33.34 24.07
N ILE A 339 3.54 -33.10 25.18
CA ILE A 339 3.85 -32.02 26.10
C ILE A 339 4.49 -32.59 27.34
N TRP A 340 5.63 -32.07 27.69
CA TRP A 340 6.45 -32.49 28.81
C TRP A 340 6.73 -31.31 29.74
N TRP A 341 6.93 -31.60 30.99
CA TRP A 341 7.69 -30.73 31.86
C TRP A 341 9.04 -31.34 32.21
N SER A 342 10.04 -30.54 32.43
CA SER A 342 11.40 -30.94 32.82
C SER A 342 11.95 -30.02 33.91
N LYS A 343 12.93 -30.51 34.65
CA LYS A 343 13.71 -29.76 35.64
C LYS A 343 14.81 -28.91 35.00
N ASP A 344 15.17 -29.21 33.75
CA ASP A 344 16.19 -28.52 32.99
C ASP A 344 15.59 -27.92 31.73
N ARG A 345 15.99 -26.68 31.48
CA ARG A 345 15.50 -25.90 30.33
C ARG A 345 15.74 -26.56 28.97
N TYR A 346 16.75 -27.41 28.85
CA TYR A 346 17.21 -27.88 27.56
C TYR A 346 17.20 -29.40 27.36
N PHE A 347 17.25 -30.25 28.39
CA PHE A 347 17.55 -31.67 28.20
C PHE A 347 17.00 -32.65 29.26
N GLY A 348 15.90 -32.40 29.88
CA GLY A 348 15.44 -33.38 30.87
C GLY A 348 13.92 -33.58 30.82
N PHE A 349 13.48 -34.62 30.08
CA PHE A 349 12.06 -35.03 30.18
C PHE A 349 11.83 -35.69 31.54
N THR A 350 11.22 -34.92 32.47
CA THR A 350 10.91 -35.43 33.79
C THR A 350 9.60 -36.18 33.78
N GLN A 351 8.58 -35.61 33.17
CA GLN A 351 7.27 -36.23 33.07
C GLN A 351 6.53 -35.78 31.83
N LYS A 352 5.94 -36.73 31.13
CA LYS A 352 4.98 -36.48 30.06
C LYS A 352 3.66 -36.07 30.71
N ILE A 353 3.13 -34.93 30.30
CA ILE A 353 1.84 -34.41 30.78
C ILE A 353 0.74 -34.98 29.91
N VAL A 354 0.86 -34.85 28.59
CA VAL A 354 -0.14 -35.29 27.63
C VAL A 354 0.50 -35.64 26.29
N SER A 355 -0.13 -36.57 25.58
CA SER A 355 0.23 -36.97 24.22
C SER A 355 -1.00 -36.95 23.33
N TYR A 356 -0.84 -36.52 22.11
CA TYR A 356 -1.90 -36.52 21.11
C TYR A 356 -1.41 -37.22 19.84
N GLU A 357 -2.19 -38.19 19.38
CA GLU A 357 -1.98 -38.90 18.11
C GLU A 357 -3.24 -38.72 17.26
N GLU A 358 -3.10 -38.42 15.98
CA GLU A 358 -4.23 -38.19 15.09
C GLU A 358 -5.31 -37.25 15.69
N LEU A 359 -4.85 -36.12 16.27
CA LEU A 359 -5.73 -35.19 16.94
C LEU A 359 -6.70 -34.53 15.95
N VAL A 360 -7.98 -34.65 16.20
CA VAL A 360 -9.03 -33.93 15.47
C VAL A 360 -9.76 -33.01 16.43
N LEU A 361 -9.74 -31.73 16.10
CA LEU A 361 -10.45 -30.67 16.82
C LEU A 361 -11.62 -30.21 15.97
N THR A 362 -12.78 -29.97 16.61
CA THR A 362 -13.93 -29.38 15.95
C THR A 362 -14.51 -28.22 16.76
N LYS A 363 -15.06 -27.26 16.10
CA LYS A 363 -15.84 -26.18 16.70
C LYS A 363 -16.95 -25.68 15.78
N GLU A 364 -18.01 -25.14 16.35
CA GLU A 364 -19.01 -24.38 15.61
C GLU A 364 -18.51 -22.98 15.33
N TYR A 365 -18.95 -22.39 14.21
CA TYR A 365 -18.71 -20.99 13.88
C TYR A 365 -19.97 -20.29 13.43
N THR A 366 -20.00 -18.98 13.61
CA THR A 366 -21.05 -18.09 13.08
C THR A 366 -20.45 -17.20 12.01
N GLU A 367 -21.16 -17.00 10.90
CA GLU A 367 -20.78 -16.05 9.86
C GLU A 367 -20.91 -14.57 10.29
#